data_8e8448337b97d485110098a160a419d8
#
_entry.id   8e8448337b97d485110098a160a419d8
#
_cell.length_a   1.000
_cell.length_b   1.000
_cell.length_c   1.000
_cell.angle_alpha   90.00
_cell.angle_beta   90.00
_cell.angle_gamma   90.00
#
_symmetry.space_group_name_H-M   'P 1'
#
loop_
_entity.id
_entity.type
_entity.pdbx_description
1 polymer ?
#
loop_
_entity_poly.entity_id
_entity_poly.type
_entity_poly.pdbx_seq_one_letter_code
_entity_poly.pdbx_strand_id
1 'polypeptide(L)'
;MNIGYACINMQLSYPQKYGGKERGVKPITTGRSMIKRTFETKGVDYASEIALANAMDLDKIIDWNILNGYKFFRITSGLAPWKSEYEWKDLKDLKQIQMYLHSAGVKVDTHGVRITCHPGPFNVLTSPHEHVVENCVGDLTMHGETFDMMSLTRTPYNKINIHIGGAYGDKEKSMERFCKNFERLPDSVKTRLTVENDDKASMYSVKDLYHGVYERIGIPI
;
A
#
# COMPACT_ATOMS: atom_id res chain seq x y z
N MET A 1 -5.78 1.80 24.44
CA MET A 1 -6.14 1.18 23.14
C MET A 1 -5.67 2.10 22.04
N ASN A 2 -4.95 1.60 21.05
CA ASN A 2 -4.54 2.42 19.91
C ASN A 2 -5.64 2.37 18.84
N ILE A 3 -6.26 3.52 18.57
CA ILE A 3 -7.31 3.65 17.57
C ILE A 3 -6.71 4.22 16.29
N GLY A 4 -7.22 3.77 15.15
CA GLY A 4 -6.82 4.24 13.84
C GLY A 4 -7.89 3.99 12.78
N TYR A 5 -7.57 4.32 11.54
CA TYR A 5 -8.47 4.17 10.40
C TYR A 5 -7.70 3.85 9.11
N ALA A 6 -8.43 3.59 8.04
CA ALA A 6 -7.85 3.18 6.77
C ALA A 6 -8.12 4.20 5.65
N CYS A 7 -7.11 4.47 4.86
CA CYS A 7 -7.11 5.13 3.56
C CYS A 7 -7.61 6.58 3.55
N ILE A 8 -8.85 6.85 3.99
CA ILE A 8 -9.50 8.14 3.80
C ILE A 8 -9.80 8.80 5.15
N ASN A 9 -9.20 9.96 5.39
CA ASN A 9 -9.64 10.85 6.47
C ASN A 9 -10.88 11.62 6.01
N MET A 10 -12.04 11.23 6.51
CA MET A 10 -13.32 11.81 6.07
C MET A 10 -13.43 13.30 6.37
N GLN A 11 -12.88 13.79 7.48
CA GLN A 11 -12.93 15.21 7.84
C GLN A 11 -12.07 16.06 6.91
N LEU A 12 -10.89 15.56 6.54
CA LEU A 12 -9.98 16.27 5.65
C LEU A 12 -10.35 16.13 4.18
N SER A 13 -10.82 14.94 3.77
CA SER A 13 -11.20 14.68 2.37
C SER A 13 -12.52 15.34 1.98
N TYR A 14 -13.43 15.50 2.95
CA TYR A 14 -14.73 16.12 2.72
C TYR A 14 -15.00 17.22 3.78
N PRO A 15 -14.19 18.30 3.76
CA PRO A 15 -14.21 19.30 4.84
C PRO A 15 -15.54 20.00 5.01
N GLN A 16 -16.30 20.16 3.93
CA GLN A 16 -17.63 20.78 3.99
C GLN A 16 -18.71 19.88 4.59
N LYS A 17 -18.55 18.56 4.45
CA LYS A 17 -19.53 17.58 4.93
C LYS A 17 -19.24 17.11 6.35
N TYR A 18 -17.97 16.87 6.67
CA TYR A 18 -17.56 16.23 7.93
C TYR A 18 -16.60 17.08 8.78
N GLY A 19 -15.93 18.07 8.18
CA GLY A 19 -14.92 18.89 8.86
C GLY A 19 -15.47 20.13 9.53
N GLY A 20 -16.75 20.47 9.35
CA GLY A 20 -17.36 21.69 9.87
C GLY A 20 -16.72 22.99 9.36
N LYS A 21 -15.98 22.93 8.25
CA LYS A 21 -15.21 24.06 7.70
C LYS A 21 -16.03 24.86 6.69
N GLU A 22 -15.67 26.13 6.55
CA GLU A 22 -16.27 27.05 5.59
C GLU A 22 -16.13 26.58 4.15
N ARG A 23 -17.02 27.09 3.28
CA ARG A 23 -16.98 26.81 1.83
C ARG A 23 -15.62 27.24 1.23
N GLY A 24 -15.10 26.45 0.30
CA GLY A 24 -13.86 26.77 -0.42
C GLY A 24 -12.57 26.14 0.14
N VAL A 25 -12.64 25.46 1.29
CA VAL A 25 -11.49 24.68 1.78
C VAL A 25 -11.21 23.50 0.86
N LYS A 26 -9.99 23.45 0.32
CA LYS A 26 -9.56 22.35 -0.56
C LYS A 26 -9.47 21.04 0.21
N PRO A 27 -9.98 19.92 -0.35
CA PRO A 27 -9.79 18.60 0.23
C PRO A 27 -8.31 18.22 0.38
N ILE A 28 -7.97 17.60 1.51
CA ILE A 28 -6.67 16.94 1.75
C ILE A 28 -6.91 15.44 1.68
N THR A 29 -6.32 14.78 0.70
CA THR A 29 -6.58 13.35 0.41
C THR A 29 -5.41 12.72 -0.33
N THR A 30 -5.14 11.44 -0.05
CA THR A 30 -4.20 10.60 -0.82
C THR A 30 -4.90 9.76 -1.89
N GLY A 31 -6.18 9.99 -2.12
CA GLY A 31 -7.00 9.24 -3.08
C GLY A 31 -7.03 9.83 -4.49
N ARG A 32 -6.15 10.78 -4.83
CA ARG A 32 -6.09 11.29 -6.21
C ARG A 32 -5.57 10.21 -7.12
N SER A 33 -6.25 10.04 -8.25
CA SER A 33 -5.89 9.06 -9.27
C SER A 33 -6.31 9.56 -10.65
N MET A 34 -6.11 8.75 -11.67
CA MET A 34 -6.58 8.99 -13.02
C MET A 34 -7.03 7.69 -13.69
N ILE A 35 -7.93 7.80 -14.65
CA ILE A 35 -8.36 6.68 -15.49
C ILE A 35 -7.30 6.36 -16.55
N LYS A 36 -7.34 5.13 -17.09
CA LYS A 36 -6.38 4.63 -18.10
C LYS A 36 -6.21 5.59 -19.28
N ARG A 37 -7.31 6.05 -19.86
CA ARG A 37 -7.29 7.02 -20.98
C ARG A 37 -6.51 8.30 -20.64
N THR A 38 -6.60 8.78 -19.39
CA THR A 38 -5.85 9.97 -18.97
C THR A 38 -4.36 9.66 -18.85
N PHE A 39 -4.01 8.48 -18.33
CA PHE A 39 -2.62 8.04 -18.27
C PHE A 39 -2.02 7.89 -19.68
N GLU A 40 -2.73 7.23 -20.60
CA GLU A 40 -2.31 7.09 -22.01
C GLU A 40 -2.10 8.44 -22.72
N THR A 41 -2.86 9.47 -22.33
CA THR A 41 -2.77 10.80 -22.95
C THR A 41 -1.71 11.69 -22.29
N LYS A 42 -1.61 11.68 -20.96
CA LYS A 42 -0.77 12.59 -20.18
C LYS A 42 0.52 11.97 -19.66
N GLY A 43 0.62 10.65 -19.69
CA GLY A 43 1.82 9.89 -19.36
C GLY A 43 2.27 9.97 -17.90
N VAL A 44 3.53 9.60 -17.72
CA VAL A 44 4.21 9.49 -16.42
C VAL A 44 4.37 10.85 -15.73
N ASP A 45 4.52 11.94 -16.50
CA ASP A 45 4.63 13.30 -15.94
C ASP A 45 3.40 13.70 -15.12
N TYR A 46 2.20 13.36 -15.60
CA TYR A 46 0.97 13.63 -14.86
C TYR A 46 0.78 12.65 -13.68
N ALA A 47 1.26 11.41 -13.81
CA ALA A 47 1.33 10.48 -12.69
C ALA A 47 2.23 11.04 -11.57
N SER A 48 3.36 11.65 -11.93
CA SER A 48 4.28 12.32 -11.01
C SER A 48 3.60 13.46 -10.23
N GLU A 49 2.86 14.32 -10.93
CA GLU A 49 2.12 15.44 -10.29
C GLU A 49 1.07 14.92 -9.27
N ILE A 50 0.36 13.84 -9.61
CA ILE A 50 -0.61 13.22 -8.69
C ILE A 50 0.11 12.58 -7.51
N ALA A 51 1.20 11.84 -7.74
CA ALA A 51 1.97 11.21 -6.68
C ALA A 51 2.55 12.26 -5.71
N LEU A 52 3.08 13.38 -6.22
CA LEU A 52 3.54 14.51 -5.40
C LEU A 52 2.41 15.10 -4.57
N ALA A 53 1.25 15.39 -5.19
CA ALA A 53 0.10 15.94 -4.45
C ALA A 53 -0.40 14.97 -3.36
N ASN A 54 -0.39 13.66 -3.62
CA ASN A 54 -0.75 12.65 -2.64
C ASN A 54 0.29 12.56 -1.51
N ALA A 55 1.60 12.65 -1.80
CA ALA A 55 2.67 12.64 -0.78
C ALA A 55 2.59 13.89 0.13
N MET A 56 2.36 15.07 -0.46
CA MET A 56 2.14 16.31 0.29
C MET A 56 0.94 16.22 1.24
N ASP A 57 -0.13 15.62 0.77
CA ASP A 57 -1.34 15.48 1.59
C ASP A 57 -1.23 14.34 2.60
N LEU A 58 -0.44 13.28 2.32
CA LEU A 58 -0.10 12.26 3.32
C LEU A 58 0.59 12.89 4.54
N ASP A 59 1.58 13.75 4.30
CA ASP A 59 2.31 14.45 5.35
C ASP A 59 1.37 15.27 6.26
N LYS A 60 0.40 16.00 5.65
CA LYS A 60 -0.63 16.75 6.40
C LYS A 60 -1.62 15.85 7.14
N ILE A 61 -1.98 14.70 6.56
CA ILE A 61 -2.85 13.71 7.23
C ILE A 61 -2.16 13.15 8.46
N ILE A 62 -0.85 12.91 8.39
CA ILE A 62 -0.06 12.45 9.55
C ILE A 62 -0.06 13.53 10.64
N ASP A 63 0.16 14.81 10.32
CA ASP A 63 0.05 15.91 11.29
C ASP A 63 -1.33 15.91 11.98
N TRP A 64 -2.39 15.78 11.19
CA TRP A 64 -3.74 15.72 11.73
C TRP A 64 -3.95 14.50 12.64
N ASN A 65 -3.44 13.34 12.27
CA ASN A 65 -3.52 12.13 13.08
C ASN A 65 -2.83 12.31 14.44
N ILE A 66 -1.63 12.88 14.44
CA ILE A 66 -0.87 13.16 15.64
C ILE A 66 -1.64 14.11 16.56
N LEU A 67 -2.15 15.23 16.03
CA LEU A 67 -2.91 16.24 16.76
C LEU A 67 -4.21 15.68 17.35
N ASN A 68 -4.82 14.70 16.71
CA ASN A 68 -6.09 14.09 17.15
C ASN A 68 -5.90 12.76 17.90
N GLY A 69 -4.65 12.36 18.21
CA GLY A 69 -4.34 11.19 19.02
C GLY A 69 -4.51 9.84 18.31
N TYR A 70 -4.61 9.80 17.00
CA TYR A 70 -4.66 8.56 16.23
C TYR A 70 -3.27 7.93 16.15
N LYS A 71 -3.16 6.68 16.60
CA LYS A 71 -1.89 5.94 16.67
C LYS A 71 -1.74 4.84 15.62
N PHE A 72 -2.70 4.72 14.72
CA PHE A 72 -2.66 3.76 13.62
C PHE A 72 -3.29 4.37 12.36
N PHE A 73 -2.59 4.24 11.24
CA PHE A 73 -3.12 4.65 9.94
C PHE A 73 -2.70 3.66 8.84
N ARG A 74 -3.69 3.14 8.10
CA ARG A 74 -3.46 2.36 6.90
C ARG A 74 -3.46 3.30 5.70
N ILE A 75 -2.31 3.53 5.09
CA ILE A 75 -2.19 4.39 3.90
C ILE A 75 -2.89 3.76 2.69
N THR A 76 -3.29 4.60 1.74
CA THR A 76 -3.89 4.13 0.48
C THR A 76 -2.88 3.37 -0.37
N SER A 77 -3.36 2.35 -1.09
CA SER A 77 -2.57 1.65 -2.11
C SER A 77 -2.32 2.48 -3.37
N GLY A 78 -3.08 3.55 -3.57
CA GLY A 78 -3.03 4.40 -4.78
C GLY A 78 -2.20 5.67 -4.64
N LEU A 79 -1.16 5.70 -3.79
CA LEU A 79 -0.33 6.90 -3.61
C LEU A 79 0.28 7.39 -4.92
N ALA A 80 0.80 6.47 -5.74
CA ALA A 80 1.23 6.71 -7.11
C ALA A 80 0.29 5.96 -8.06
N PRO A 81 -0.46 6.65 -8.94
CA PRO A 81 -1.40 6.00 -9.85
C PRO A 81 -0.66 5.28 -10.99
N TRP A 82 -1.17 4.13 -11.44
CA TRP A 82 -0.60 3.34 -12.54
C TRP A 82 0.86 2.90 -12.31
N LYS A 83 1.25 2.70 -11.07
CA LYS A 83 2.63 2.36 -10.67
C LYS A 83 3.16 1.03 -11.23
N SER A 84 2.34 0.18 -11.83
CA SER A 84 2.78 -0.99 -12.58
C SER A 84 3.39 -0.67 -13.95
N GLU A 85 3.20 0.57 -14.44
CA GLU A 85 3.58 1.00 -15.77
C GLU A 85 4.91 1.81 -15.80
N TYR A 86 5.52 2.09 -14.64
CA TYR A 86 6.74 2.87 -14.50
C TYR A 86 7.44 2.59 -13.17
N GLU A 87 8.67 3.04 -13.01
CA GLU A 87 9.42 3.00 -11.76
C GLU A 87 9.46 4.39 -11.10
N TRP A 88 9.75 4.45 -9.79
CA TRP A 88 9.89 5.73 -9.08
C TRP A 88 10.88 6.68 -9.74
N LYS A 89 11.99 6.15 -10.30
CA LYS A 89 13.03 6.97 -10.98
C LYS A 89 12.51 7.72 -12.21
N ASP A 90 11.41 7.28 -12.81
CA ASP A 90 10.82 7.87 -14.00
C ASP A 90 9.96 9.11 -13.67
N LEU A 91 9.65 9.32 -12.38
CA LEU A 91 8.86 10.46 -11.94
C LEU A 91 9.72 11.73 -11.86
N LYS A 92 9.32 12.78 -12.58
CA LYS A 92 10.00 14.09 -12.59
C LYS A 92 10.09 14.73 -11.21
N ASP A 93 9.10 14.49 -10.34
CA ASP A 93 9.00 15.09 -9.00
C ASP A 93 9.54 14.17 -7.90
N LEU A 94 10.28 13.10 -8.24
CA LEU A 94 10.74 12.08 -7.29
C LEU A 94 11.40 12.67 -6.03
N LYS A 95 12.30 13.66 -6.19
CA LYS A 95 13.00 14.27 -5.04
C LYS A 95 12.04 14.92 -4.04
N GLN A 96 11.00 15.58 -4.53
CA GLN A 96 9.99 16.21 -3.69
C GLN A 96 9.08 15.17 -3.05
N ILE A 97 8.70 14.12 -3.79
CA ILE A 97 7.93 12.98 -3.26
C ILE A 97 8.70 12.34 -2.11
N GLN A 98 9.99 12.03 -2.30
CA GLN A 98 10.86 11.47 -1.26
C GLN A 98 10.94 12.38 -0.03
N MET A 99 11.06 13.68 -0.20
CA MET A 99 11.10 14.65 0.89
C MET A 99 9.83 14.60 1.75
N TYR A 100 8.63 14.58 1.13
CA TYR A 100 7.37 14.52 1.87
C TYR A 100 7.13 13.16 2.52
N LEU A 101 7.48 12.07 1.84
CA LEU A 101 7.39 10.72 2.40
C LEU A 101 8.34 10.57 3.61
N HIS A 102 9.57 11.05 3.50
CA HIS A 102 10.52 11.04 4.61
C HIS A 102 10.03 11.89 5.78
N SER A 103 9.52 13.10 5.53
CA SER A 103 8.92 13.96 6.56
C SER A 103 7.79 13.24 7.30
N ALA A 104 6.86 12.63 6.57
CA ALA A 104 5.79 11.83 7.15
C ALA A 104 6.33 10.66 8.00
N GLY A 105 7.37 9.99 7.52
CA GLY A 105 8.04 8.89 8.21
C GLY A 105 8.68 9.31 9.53
N VAL A 106 9.43 10.42 9.55
CA VAL A 106 10.01 10.99 10.77
C VAL A 106 8.92 11.32 11.80
N LYS A 107 7.82 11.92 11.36
CA LYS A 107 6.69 12.27 12.24
C LYS A 107 6.06 11.02 12.87
N VAL A 108 5.80 9.98 12.07
CA VAL A 108 5.17 8.75 12.59
C VAL A 108 6.07 8.00 13.57
N ASP A 109 7.38 7.97 13.31
CA ASP A 109 8.35 7.36 14.23
C ASP A 109 8.42 8.15 15.54
N THR A 110 8.60 9.48 15.47
CA THR A 110 8.69 10.37 16.63
C THR A 110 7.46 10.29 17.54
N HIS A 111 6.27 10.15 16.95
CA HIS A 111 5.01 10.18 17.70
C HIS A 111 4.39 8.79 17.92
N GLY A 112 5.07 7.72 17.53
CA GLY A 112 4.60 6.34 17.71
C GLY A 112 3.31 6.04 16.96
N VAL A 113 3.15 6.55 15.73
CA VAL A 113 2.04 6.23 14.84
C VAL A 113 2.41 5.02 13.98
N ARG A 114 1.65 3.94 14.06
CA ARG A 114 1.88 2.76 13.22
C ARG A 114 1.31 2.97 11.83
N ILE A 115 2.13 2.71 10.80
CA ILE A 115 1.73 2.76 9.38
C ILE A 115 1.67 1.35 8.81
N THR A 116 0.62 1.07 8.03
CA THR A 116 0.49 -0.16 7.24
C THR A 116 -0.09 0.18 5.87
N CYS A 117 -0.04 -0.77 4.92
CA CYS A 117 -0.82 -0.68 3.69
C CYS A 117 -1.49 -2.02 3.37
N HIS A 118 -2.49 -1.95 2.50
CA HIS A 118 -3.16 -3.11 1.93
C HIS A 118 -3.25 -2.89 0.42
N PRO A 119 -2.32 -3.47 -0.34
CA PRO A 119 -2.34 -3.42 -1.81
C PRO A 119 -3.67 -3.88 -2.38
N GLY A 120 -3.99 -3.43 -3.59
CA GLY A 120 -5.25 -3.78 -4.24
C GLY A 120 -5.38 -5.28 -4.54
N PRO A 121 -6.60 -5.74 -4.87
CA PRO A 121 -6.90 -7.17 -5.03
C PRO A 121 -6.24 -7.82 -6.26
N PHE A 122 -5.55 -7.02 -7.08
CA PHE A 122 -4.82 -7.51 -8.25
C PHE A 122 -3.43 -8.08 -7.92
N ASN A 123 -3.01 -8.00 -6.66
CA ASN A 123 -1.76 -8.56 -6.17
C ASN A 123 -1.92 -10.07 -5.93
N VAL A 124 -1.74 -10.87 -7.00
CA VAL A 124 -2.05 -12.30 -7.03
C VAL A 124 -0.78 -13.11 -7.32
N LEU A 125 0.04 -13.37 -6.31
CA LEU A 125 1.24 -14.20 -6.43
C LEU A 125 0.94 -15.69 -6.71
N THR A 126 -0.31 -16.14 -6.50
CA THR A 126 -0.76 -17.49 -6.84
C THR A 126 -1.04 -17.70 -8.33
N SER A 127 -1.00 -16.64 -9.14
CA SER A 127 -1.37 -16.72 -10.56
C SER A 127 -0.53 -17.72 -11.34
N PRO A 128 -1.15 -18.55 -12.22
CA PRO A 128 -0.42 -19.37 -13.16
C PRO A 128 0.13 -18.58 -14.38
N HIS A 129 -0.25 -17.31 -14.53
CA HIS A 129 0.12 -16.43 -15.64
C HIS A 129 1.30 -15.55 -15.28
N GLU A 130 2.42 -15.70 -15.97
CA GLU A 130 3.66 -14.99 -15.66
C GLU A 130 3.51 -13.47 -15.62
N HIS A 131 2.89 -12.86 -16.63
CA HIS A 131 2.68 -11.42 -16.69
C HIS A 131 1.87 -10.85 -15.49
N VAL A 132 0.96 -11.66 -14.91
CA VAL A 132 0.20 -11.24 -13.71
C VAL A 132 1.13 -11.24 -12.49
N VAL A 133 2.03 -12.23 -12.40
CA VAL A 133 3.01 -12.29 -11.31
C VAL A 133 4.02 -11.16 -11.42
N GLU A 134 4.51 -10.85 -12.64
CA GLU A 134 5.42 -9.72 -12.88
C GLU A 134 4.79 -8.39 -12.44
N ASN A 135 3.54 -8.12 -12.85
CA ASN A 135 2.81 -6.93 -12.44
C ASN A 135 2.62 -6.87 -10.90
N CYS A 136 2.32 -8.00 -10.28
CA CYS A 136 2.19 -8.11 -8.82
C CYS A 136 3.52 -7.80 -8.11
N VAL A 137 4.63 -8.36 -8.59
CA VAL A 137 5.98 -8.08 -8.05
C VAL A 137 6.31 -6.59 -8.19
N GLY A 138 6.04 -5.98 -9.34
CA GLY A 138 6.25 -4.55 -9.57
C GLY A 138 5.42 -3.68 -8.62
N ASP A 139 4.11 -3.96 -8.49
CA ASP A 139 3.21 -3.23 -7.58
C ASP A 139 3.64 -3.33 -6.11
N LEU A 140 3.97 -4.53 -5.65
CA LEU A 140 4.45 -4.75 -4.29
C LEU A 140 5.81 -4.08 -4.04
N THR A 141 6.71 -4.11 -5.03
CA THR A 141 8.02 -3.44 -4.95
C THR A 141 7.84 -1.95 -4.68
N MET A 142 6.98 -1.27 -5.43
CA MET A 142 6.71 0.16 -5.21
C MET A 142 6.10 0.45 -3.84
N HIS A 143 5.32 -0.47 -3.25
CA HIS A 143 4.87 -0.34 -1.86
C HIS A 143 6.03 -0.46 -0.86
N GLY A 144 6.93 -1.43 -1.05
CA GLY A 144 8.13 -1.60 -0.24
C GLY A 144 9.03 -0.36 -0.29
N GLU A 145 9.27 0.17 -1.49
CA GLU A 145 10.05 1.39 -1.72
C GLU A 145 9.39 2.64 -1.12
N THR A 146 8.06 2.74 -1.18
CA THR A 146 7.32 3.81 -0.48
C THR A 146 7.64 3.80 1.01
N PHE A 147 7.61 2.63 1.64
CA PHE A 147 7.91 2.48 3.07
C PHE A 147 9.39 2.75 3.38
N ASP A 148 10.29 2.39 2.48
CA ASP A 148 11.72 2.72 2.60
C ASP A 148 11.96 4.25 2.48
N MET A 149 11.30 4.94 1.56
CA MET A 149 11.33 6.40 1.45
C MET A 149 10.78 7.09 2.71
N MET A 150 9.83 6.47 3.39
CA MET A 150 9.34 6.91 4.72
C MET A 150 10.29 6.51 5.87
N SER A 151 11.39 5.81 5.60
CA SER A 151 12.31 5.27 6.61
C SER A 151 11.65 4.36 7.66
N LEU A 152 10.55 3.69 7.29
CA LEU A 152 9.85 2.78 8.17
C LEU A 152 10.64 1.46 8.34
N THR A 153 10.55 0.88 9.54
CA THR A 153 11.24 -0.40 9.82
C THR A 153 10.80 -1.50 8.85
N ARG A 154 11.76 -2.33 8.42
CA ARG A 154 11.52 -3.51 7.58
C ARG A 154 11.09 -4.70 8.42
N THR A 155 9.93 -4.58 9.07
CA THR A 155 9.33 -5.62 9.92
C THR A 155 7.81 -5.66 9.72
N PRO A 156 7.12 -6.74 10.12
CA PRO A 156 5.66 -6.83 10.06
C PRO A 156 4.91 -5.80 10.93
N TYR A 157 5.61 -5.01 11.74
CA TYR A 157 5.02 -3.86 12.42
C TYR A 157 4.50 -2.83 11.41
N ASN A 158 5.30 -2.53 10.37
CA ASN A 158 4.90 -1.69 9.23
C ASN A 158 4.53 -2.60 8.05
N LYS A 159 3.43 -3.35 8.18
CA LYS A 159 3.09 -4.43 7.27
C LYS A 159 2.54 -3.96 5.92
N ILE A 160 2.89 -4.73 4.90
CA ILE A 160 2.22 -4.80 3.61
C ILE A 160 1.33 -6.05 3.69
N ASN A 161 0.01 -5.90 3.80
CA ASN A 161 -0.91 -7.00 4.02
C ASN A 161 -1.66 -7.36 2.75
N ILE A 162 -1.67 -8.62 2.34
CA ILE A 162 -2.36 -9.07 1.13
C ILE A 162 -3.13 -10.36 1.37
N HIS A 163 -4.15 -10.61 0.55
CA HIS A 163 -4.64 -11.96 0.31
C HIS A 163 -3.69 -12.70 -0.63
N ILE A 164 -3.54 -14.01 -0.48
CA ILE A 164 -2.59 -14.73 -1.34
C ILE A 164 -3.06 -14.87 -2.79
N GLY A 165 -4.36 -14.67 -3.06
CA GLY A 165 -4.95 -14.68 -4.39
C GLY A 165 -5.83 -15.89 -4.69
N GLY A 166 -6.02 -16.21 -5.97
CA GLY A 166 -6.94 -17.25 -6.42
C GLY A 166 -6.48 -18.68 -6.17
N ALA A 167 -7.43 -19.59 -5.98
CA ALA A 167 -7.17 -21.03 -5.80
C ALA A 167 -6.95 -21.79 -7.11
N TYR A 168 -7.42 -21.25 -8.24
CA TYR A 168 -7.24 -21.82 -9.59
C TYR A 168 -7.56 -23.34 -9.67
N GLY A 169 -8.58 -23.80 -8.95
CA GLY A 169 -9.00 -25.20 -8.91
C GLY A 169 -8.17 -26.12 -8.00
N ASP A 170 -7.03 -25.66 -7.51
CA ASP A 170 -6.12 -26.44 -6.66
C ASP A 170 -5.43 -25.49 -5.66
N LYS A 171 -5.91 -25.48 -4.43
CA LYS A 171 -5.38 -24.61 -3.37
C LYS A 171 -3.91 -24.92 -3.08
N GLU A 172 -3.53 -26.18 -3.03
CA GLU A 172 -2.18 -26.61 -2.68
C GLU A 172 -1.16 -26.10 -3.70
N LYS A 173 -1.39 -26.38 -4.98
CA LYS A 173 -0.53 -25.85 -6.06
C LYS A 173 -0.51 -24.33 -6.13
N SER A 174 -1.60 -23.68 -5.74
CA SER A 174 -1.65 -22.21 -5.70
C SER A 174 -0.78 -21.66 -4.56
N MET A 175 -0.80 -22.28 -3.39
CA MET A 175 0.11 -21.93 -2.28
C MET A 175 1.57 -22.22 -2.61
N GLU A 176 1.87 -23.31 -3.32
CA GLU A 176 3.22 -23.57 -3.83
C GLU A 176 3.72 -22.48 -4.78
N ARG A 177 2.84 -22.04 -5.73
CA ARG A 177 3.17 -20.90 -6.61
C ARG A 177 3.41 -19.62 -5.84
N PHE A 178 2.57 -19.34 -4.82
CA PHE A 178 2.77 -18.20 -3.93
C PHE A 178 4.16 -18.23 -3.30
N CYS A 179 4.52 -19.34 -2.65
CA CYS A 179 5.82 -19.49 -2.00
C CYS A 179 6.99 -19.32 -3.00
N LYS A 180 6.89 -19.92 -4.20
CA LYS A 180 7.89 -19.74 -5.26
C LYS A 180 7.99 -18.28 -5.71
N ASN A 181 6.87 -17.61 -5.94
CA ASN A 181 6.85 -16.23 -6.44
C ASN A 181 7.22 -15.21 -5.36
N PHE A 182 7.01 -15.53 -4.08
CA PHE A 182 7.49 -14.73 -2.95
C PHE A 182 9.02 -14.51 -3.02
N GLU A 183 9.79 -15.49 -3.48
CA GLU A 183 11.24 -15.36 -3.60
C GLU A 183 11.67 -14.27 -4.59
N ARG A 184 10.79 -13.87 -5.50
CA ARG A 184 11.03 -12.79 -6.47
C ARG A 184 10.87 -11.38 -5.89
N LEU A 185 10.27 -11.27 -4.71
CA LEU A 185 10.06 -9.98 -4.06
C LEU A 185 11.37 -9.44 -3.48
N PRO A 186 11.58 -8.12 -3.49
CA PRO A 186 12.72 -7.51 -2.82
C PRO A 186 12.56 -7.56 -1.29
N ASP A 187 13.68 -7.43 -0.57
CA ASP A 187 13.70 -7.43 0.90
C ASP A 187 12.82 -6.33 1.51
N SER A 188 12.68 -5.19 0.83
CA SER A 188 11.77 -4.12 1.24
C SER A 188 10.32 -4.56 1.38
N VAL A 189 9.93 -5.61 0.66
CA VAL A 189 8.61 -6.24 0.71
C VAL A 189 8.63 -7.48 1.59
N LYS A 190 9.54 -8.46 1.34
CA LYS A 190 9.60 -9.74 2.06
C LYS A 190 9.53 -9.57 3.57
N THR A 191 10.30 -8.63 4.11
CA THR A 191 10.41 -8.39 5.55
C THR A 191 9.17 -7.75 6.18
N ARG A 192 8.28 -7.17 5.36
CA ARG A 192 7.05 -6.49 5.79
C ARG A 192 5.78 -7.24 5.41
N LEU A 193 5.88 -8.22 4.51
CA LEU A 193 4.71 -8.89 3.97
C LEU A 193 4.01 -9.72 5.04
N THR A 194 2.69 -9.58 5.09
CA THR A 194 1.81 -10.45 5.87
C THR A 194 0.66 -10.90 4.97
N VAL A 195 0.11 -12.06 5.25
CA VAL A 195 -1.05 -12.58 4.52
C VAL A 195 -2.25 -12.68 5.43
N GLU A 196 -3.43 -12.53 4.87
CA GLU A 196 -4.69 -12.69 5.61
C GLU A 196 -5.60 -13.69 4.92
N ASN A 197 -6.47 -14.32 5.71
CA ASN A 197 -7.49 -15.22 5.21
C ASN A 197 -8.57 -14.48 4.42
N ASP A 198 -9.28 -15.22 3.61
CA ASP A 198 -10.42 -14.74 2.84
C ASP A 198 -11.74 -14.92 3.59
N ASP A 199 -12.74 -14.09 3.26
CA ASP A 199 -14.11 -14.21 3.80
C ASP A 199 -14.89 -15.37 3.19
N LYS A 200 -14.45 -15.90 2.03
CA LYS A 200 -15.15 -16.96 1.30
C LYS A 200 -14.62 -18.32 1.71
N ALA A 201 -15.52 -19.23 2.10
CA ALA A 201 -15.17 -20.61 2.46
C ALA A 201 -14.47 -21.40 1.36
N SER A 202 -14.67 -21.03 0.07
CA SER A 202 -13.97 -21.62 -1.08
C SER A 202 -12.52 -21.18 -1.21
N MET A 203 -12.14 -20.10 -0.53
CA MET A 203 -10.78 -19.53 -0.55
C MET A 203 -9.97 -20.06 0.66
N TYR A 204 -8.98 -19.32 1.09
CA TYR A 204 -8.01 -19.76 2.09
C TYR A 204 -8.43 -19.40 3.50
N SER A 205 -8.56 -20.43 4.35
CA SER A 205 -8.71 -20.26 5.80
C SER A 205 -7.35 -19.97 6.45
N VAL A 206 -7.38 -19.51 7.72
CA VAL A 206 -6.15 -19.38 8.53
C VAL A 206 -5.38 -20.71 8.60
N LYS A 207 -6.09 -21.85 8.68
CA LYS A 207 -5.45 -23.17 8.68
C LYS A 207 -4.74 -23.46 7.37
N ASP A 208 -5.36 -23.15 6.22
CA ASP A 208 -4.73 -23.33 4.90
C ASP A 208 -3.46 -22.48 4.80
N LEU A 209 -3.53 -21.21 5.23
CA LEU A 209 -2.38 -20.30 5.20
C LEU A 209 -1.25 -20.76 6.15
N TYR A 210 -1.61 -21.28 7.34
CA TYR A 210 -0.63 -21.75 8.29
C TYR A 210 0.20 -22.90 7.71
N HIS A 211 -0.45 -23.94 7.22
CA HIS A 211 0.26 -25.10 6.66
C HIS A 211 0.85 -24.85 5.27
N GLY A 212 0.14 -24.13 4.41
CA GLY A 212 0.53 -23.94 3.03
C GLY A 212 1.52 -22.80 2.79
N VAL A 213 1.62 -21.83 3.72
CA VAL A 213 2.45 -20.63 3.54
C VAL A 213 3.38 -20.41 4.74
N TYR A 214 2.83 -20.26 5.96
CA TYR A 214 3.65 -19.93 7.13
C TYR A 214 4.71 -21.00 7.44
N GLU A 215 4.34 -22.28 7.47
CA GLU A 215 5.30 -23.37 7.75
C GLU A 215 6.37 -23.50 6.66
N ARG A 216 6.11 -23.01 5.43
CA ARG A 216 7.05 -23.10 4.31
C ARG A 216 8.02 -21.93 4.23
N ILE A 217 7.55 -20.72 4.44
CA ILE A 217 8.34 -19.49 4.20
C ILE A 217 8.29 -18.48 5.35
N GLY A 218 7.62 -18.80 6.46
CA GLY A 218 7.64 -18.00 7.68
C GLY A 218 6.91 -16.67 7.62
N ILE A 219 6.06 -16.42 6.60
CA ILE A 219 5.29 -15.17 6.50
C ILE A 219 4.20 -15.13 7.58
N PRO A 220 4.09 -14.05 8.38
CA PRO A 220 3.05 -13.89 9.37
C PRO A 220 1.64 -13.83 8.73
N ILE A 221 0.67 -14.41 9.44
CA ILE A 221 -0.77 -14.43 9.08
C ILE A 221 -1.51 -13.41 9.94
#